data_5fcc8e89f6f6b0c21cd71bc8ade014d8
#
_entry.id   5fcc8e89f6f6b0c21cd71bc8ade014d8
#
_cell.length_a   1.000
_cell.length_b   1.000
_cell.length_c   1.000
_cell.angle_alpha   90.00
_cell.angle_beta   90.00
_cell.angle_gamma   90.00
#
_symmetry.space_group_name_H-M   'P 1'
#
loop_
_entity.id
_entity.type
_entity.pdbx_description
1 polymer ?
#
loop_
_entity_poly.entity_id
_entity_poly.type
_entity_poly.pdbx_seq_one_letter_code
_entity_poly.pdbx_strand_id
1 'polypeptide(L)'
;MTPEEAAVPEVSMWAGGYTADAGGSGVGITALAVDPITGDLAVVGTAVETPSPSFLLAHGDMVYAVGEAADRVEAFRRGPGGSLQWAGGQPSGGSGPCHLHVVGDLLLTSHYGDGTVAVHPLAADGSIGEATQLLTAEGSGPRPQQDGPHAHATLHVGGGIVLSADLGTDTVHVHALRGGRLDRIGAVALPAGTGPRHMALLSSGRVLLVGELDGTLHALEGAGGSWRVAASTACAAVPDARDSAAEVQVSADERLAYVGLRGSDRIAVVGIADDGALAPVAAFDCGGETPRHHAIVDDRLHVANQGSGTVASFRLDPATGLPTAAPAVIAVPSPTYLLPLA
;
A
#
# COMPACT_ATOMS: atom_id res chain seq x y z
N MET A 1 28.22 25.07 31.44
CA MET A 1 27.48 24.91 30.19
C MET A 1 26.75 23.59 30.33
N THR A 2 25.48 23.61 30.58
CA THR A 2 24.61 22.44 30.53
C THR A 2 24.57 21.95 29.08
N PRO A 3 24.65 20.63 28.80
CA PRO A 3 24.41 20.14 27.45
C PRO A 3 23.00 20.56 27.05
N GLU A 4 22.88 21.28 25.97
CA GLU A 4 21.61 21.55 25.31
C GLU A 4 21.00 20.18 25.02
N GLU A 5 19.91 19.84 25.65
CA GLU A 5 19.14 18.64 25.38
C GLU A 5 18.72 18.78 23.91
N ALA A 6 19.37 18.02 23.01
CA ALA A 6 19.03 18.01 21.61
C ALA A 6 17.56 17.59 21.53
N ALA A 7 16.69 18.48 21.03
CA ALA A 7 15.29 18.20 20.87
C ALA A 7 15.15 16.91 20.04
N VAL A 8 14.42 15.93 20.56
CA VAL A 8 14.11 14.70 19.82
C VAL A 8 13.36 15.15 18.55
N PRO A 9 13.85 14.79 17.36
CA PRO A 9 13.19 15.19 16.11
C PRO A 9 11.76 14.69 16.09
N GLU A 10 10.84 15.53 15.64
CA GLU A 10 9.43 15.18 15.54
C GLU A 10 9.24 14.08 14.50
N VAL A 11 8.60 12.98 14.86
CA VAL A 11 8.31 11.87 13.96
C VAL A 11 7.33 12.36 12.90
N SER A 12 7.67 12.14 11.63
CA SER A 12 6.88 12.55 10.47
C SER A 12 6.37 11.36 9.64
N MET A 13 6.88 10.17 9.90
CA MET A 13 6.52 8.96 9.17
C MET A 13 6.78 7.71 10.01
N TRP A 14 5.98 6.67 9.80
CA TRP A 14 6.27 5.32 10.27
C TRP A 14 6.59 4.40 9.09
N ALA A 15 7.55 3.50 9.29
CA ALA A 15 7.85 2.42 8.37
C ALA A 15 7.45 1.08 9.00
N GLY A 16 6.56 0.37 8.35
CA GLY A 16 6.27 -1.04 8.63
C GLY A 16 7.23 -1.95 7.85
N GLY A 17 7.42 -3.18 8.31
CA GLY A 17 8.34 -4.08 7.65
C GLY A 17 8.22 -5.53 8.10
N TYR A 18 8.94 -6.41 7.43
CA TYR A 18 9.04 -7.81 7.84
C TYR A 18 10.00 -7.98 9.00
N THR A 19 9.59 -8.80 9.98
CA THR A 19 10.42 -9.24 11.09
C THR A 19 10.89 -10.69 10.88
N ALA A 20 11.59 -11.26 11.84
CA ALA A 20 12.20 -12.59 11.71
C ALA A 20 11.18 -13.72 11.41
N ASP A 21 9.92 -13.58 11.83
CA ASP A 21 8.82 -14.52 11.58
C ASP A 21 8.41 -14.61 10.11
N ALA A 22 8.65 -13.55 9.32
CA ALA A 22 8.48 -13.51 7.86
C ALA A 22 9.83 -13.46 7.11
N GLY A 23 10.92 -13.84 7.75
CA GLY A 23 12.26 -13.85 7.14
C GLY A 23 12.90 -12.47 6.95
N GLY A 24 12.35 -11.43 7.59
CA GLY A 24 12.89 -10.08 7.57
C GLY A 24 13.86 -9.79 8.71
N SER A 25 14.44 -8.59 8.72
CA SER A 25 15.40 -8.10 9.72
C SER A 25 14.83 -6.99 10.61
N GLY A 26 13.57 -6.60 10.42
CA GLY A 26 12.88 -5.62 11.25
C GLY A 26 12.55 -6.16 12.65
N VAL A 27 12.15 -5.26 13.54
CA VAL A 27 11.68 -5.61 14.90
C VAL A 27 10.25 -5.13 15.16
N GLY A 28 9.66 -4.43 14.21
CA GLY A 28 8.32 -3.84 14.31
C GLY A 28 8.19 -2.60 13.46
N ILE A 29 7.49 -1.58 13.97
CA ILE A 29 7.27 -0.30 13.30
C ILE A 29 8.40 0.67 13.67
N THR A 30 9.10 1.20 12.66
CA THR A 30 10.18 2.17 12.81
C THR A 30 9.64 3.59 12.70
N ALA A 31 10.03 4.47 13.61
CA ALA A 31 9.74 5.91 13.57
C ALA A 31 10.83 6.64 12.77
N LEU A 32 10.38 7.47 11.83
CA LEU A 32 11.23 8.30 10.96
C LEU A 32 10.87 9.77 11.16
N ALA A 33 11.87 10.64 11.08
CA ALA A 33 11.71 12.09 11.09
C ALA A 33 12.27 12.70 9.81
N VAL A 34 11.65 13.75 9.32
CA VAL A 34 12.19 14.59 8.24
C VAL A 34 13.10 15.64 8.86
N ASP A 35 14.34 15.74 8.37
CA ASP A 35 15.22 16.86 8.69
C ASP A 35 14.62 18.15 8.10
N PRO A 36 14.33 19.18 8.91
CA PRO A 36 13.61 20.37 8.45
C PRO A 36 14.47 21.24 7.52
N ILE A 37 15.80 21.02 7.44
CA ILE A 37 16.71 21.80 6.61
C ILE A 37 16.92 21.11 5.27
N THR A 38 17.24 19.81 5.29
CA THR A 38 17.56 19.03 4.08
C THR A 38 16.33 18.37 3.49
N GLY A 39 15.30 18.10 4.31
CA GLY A 39 14.13 17.32 3.97
C GLY A 39 14.43 15.83 3.84
N ASP A 40 15.59 15.37 4.29
CA ASP A 40 15.97 13.95 4.26
C ASP A 40 15.40 13.23 5.47
N LEU A 41 15.16 11.93 5.32
CA LEU A 41 14.68 11.10 6.43
C LEU A 41 15.84 10.70 7.35
N ALA A 42 15.54 10.61 8.64
CA ALA A 42 16.40 10.02 9.65
C ALA A 42 15.61 9.01 10.50
N VAL A 43 16.24 7.94 10.93
CA VAL A 43 15.64 6.99 11.87
C VAL A 43 15.67 7.59 13.28
N VAL A 44 14.49 7.71 13.89
CA VAL A 44 14.33 8.14 15.29
C VAL A 44 14.49 6.95 16.23
N GLY A 45 13.91 5.79 15.87
CA GLY A 45 13.94 4.56 16.67
C GLY A 45 12.80 3.61 16.34
N THR A 46 12.58 2.64 17.19
CA THR A 46 11.42 1.73 17.11
C THR A 46 10.22 2.39 17.78
N ALA A 47 9.13 2.60 17.03
CA ALA A 47 7.88 3.14 17.57
C ALA A 47 7.16 2.10 18.43
N VAL A 48 7.15 0.85 17.98
CA VAL A 48 6.63 -0.32 18.69
C VAL A 48 7.21 -1.60 18.10
N GLU A 49 7.51 -2.59 18.95
CA GLU A 49 7.84 -3.95 18.54
C GLU A 49 6.55 -4.74 18.27
N THR A 50 6.44 -5.33 17.10
CA THR A 50 5.29 -6.16 16.69
C THR A 50 5.67 -7.06 15.52
N PRO A 51 5.09 -8.27 15.39
CA PRO A 51 5.42 -9.21 14.33
C PRO A 51 4.97 -8.72 12.94
N SER A 52 5.91 -8.64 12.01
CA SER A 52 5.72 -8.36 10.56
C SER A 52 4.59 -7.39 10.22
N PRO A 53 4.66 -6.11 10.71
CA PRO A 53 3.67 -5.08 10.40
C PRO A 53 3.86 -4.59 8.94
N SER A 54 3.53 -5.46 7.98
CA SER A 54 3.86 -5.24 6.56
C SER A 54 2.98 -4.21 5.86
N PHE A 55 1.83 -3.85 6.46
CA PHE A 55 0.95 -2.78 6.01
C PHE A 55 0.41 -2.00 7.21
N LEU A 56 0.39 -0.68 7.10
CA LEU A 56 -0.07 0.25 8.13
C LEU A 56 -1.20 1.14 7.62
N LEU A 57 -2.14 1.49 8.49
CA LEU A 57 -3.24 2.39 8.17
C LEU A 57 -3.50 3.34 9.36
N ALA A 58 -3.49 4.64 9.13
CA ALA A 58 -3.89 5.63 10.12
C ALA A 58 -5.39 5.95 9.99
N HIS A 59 -6.09 5.99 11.13
CA HIS A 59 -7.46 6.45 11.20
C HIS A 59 -7.75 7.11 12.56
N GLY A 60 -8.06 8.40 12.58
CA GLY A 60 -8.16 9.17 13.82
C GLY A 60 -6.86 9.11 14.61
N ASP A 61 -6.95 8.81 15.91
CA ASP A 61 -5.80 8.67 16.81
C ASP A 61 -5.17 7.26 16.77
N MET A 62 -5.67 6.39 15.89
CA MET A 62 -5.23 5.01 15.81
C MET A 62 -4.33 4.77 14.58
N VAL A 63 -3.44 3.80 14.73
CA VAL A 63 -2.72 3.14 13.65
C VAL A 63 -3.07 1.67 13.71
N TYR A 64 -3.56 1.15 12.60
CA TYR A 64 -3.80 -0.28 12.42
C TYR A 64 -2.67 -0.90 11.62
N ALA A 65 -2.31 -2.13 11.96
CA ALA A 65 -1.30 -2.91 11.26
C ALA A 65 -1.80 -4.32 10.99
N VAL A 66 -1.37 -4.91 9.88
CA VAL A 66 -1.42 -6.37 9.73
C VAL A 66 -0.21 -6.97 10.44
N GLY A 67 -0.36 -8.12 11.09
CA GLY A 67 0.72 -9.02 11.46
C GLY A 67 0.72 -10.16 10.46
N GLU A 68 1.39 -9.97 9.30
CA GLU A 68 1.21 -10.81 8.11
C GLU A 68 1.50 -12.30 8.38
N ALA A 69 2.61 -12.60 9.04
CA ALA A 69 2.99 -13.98 9.37
C ALA A 69 2.22 -14.57 10.56
N ALA A 70 1.55 -13.71 11.35
CA ALA A 70 0.81 -14.11 12.54
C ALA A 70 -0.70 -14.22 12.30
N ASP A 71 -1.20 -13.94 11.09
CA ASP A 71 -2.61 -13.90 10.73
C ASP A 71 -3.45 -13.01 11.66
N ARG A 72 -2.93 -11.79 11.95
CA ARG A 72 -3.55 -10.86 12.89
C ARG A 72 -3.76 -9.47 12.29
N VAL A 73 -4.70 -8.75 12.88
CA VAL A 73 -4.83 -7.29 12.77
C VAL A 73 -4.64 -6.66 14.15
N GLU A 74 -3.86 -5.60 14.22
CA GLU A 74 -3.48 -4.95 15.45
C GLU A 74 -3.80 -3.46 15.42
N ALA A 75 -4.14 -2.91 16.58
CA ALA A 75 -4.44 -1.50 16.79
C ALA A 75 -3.43 -0.89 17.76
N PHE A 76 -2.93 0.28 17.41
CA PHE A 76 -2.01 1.06 18.22
C PHE A 76 -2.54 2.48 18.37
N ARG A 77 -2.47 3.04 19.58
CA ARG A 77 -2.78 4.45 19.83
C ARG A 77 -1.54 5.30 19.63
N ARG A 78 -1.67 6.41 18.94
CA ARG A 78 -0.60 7.39 18.79
C ARG A 78 -0.26 7.99 20.15
N GLY A 79 1.01 7.95 20.51
CA GLY A 79 1.57 8.54 21.72
C GLY A 79 2.46 9.75 21.42
N PRO A 80 2.95 10.43 22.47
CA PRO A 80 3.91 11.52 22.32
C PRO A 80 5.19 11.09 21.60
N GLY A 81 5.77 12.02 20.82
CA GLY A 81 7.03 11.79 20.12
C GLY A 81 6.97 10.69 19.04
N GLY A 82 5.78 10.37 18.51
CA GLY A 82 5.59 9.36 17.49
C GLY A 82 5.68 7.92 17.99
N SER A 83 5.64 7.70 19.31
CA SER A 83 5.49 6.35 19.88
C SER A 83 4.12 5.77 19.57
N LEU A 84 4.04 4.44 19.53
CA LEU A 84 2.80 3.70 19.34
C LEU A 84 2.57 2.81 20.56
N GLN A 85 1.38 2.89 21.14
CA GLN A 85 0.97 2.08 22.28
C GLN A 85 -0.03 1.03 21.79
N TRP A 86 0.27 -0.24 22.03
CA TRP A 86 -0.63 -1.33 21.68
C TRP A 86 -1.99 -1.16 22.36
N ALA A 87 -3.07 -1.19 21.60
CA ALA A 87 -4.44 -0.95 22.05
C ALA A 87 -5.35 -2.19 21.86
N GLY A 88 -4.80 -3.27 21.32
CA GLY A 88 -5.52 -4.52 21.11
C GLY A 88 -5.30 -5.10 19.72
N GLY A 89 -5.87 -6.26 19.47
CA GLY A 89 -5.80 -6.92 18.17
C GLY A 89 -6.74 -8.12 18.10
N GLN A 90 -6.99 -8.59 16.89
CA GLN A 90 -7.85 -9.74 16.59
C GLN A 90 -7.16 -10.69 15.62
N PRO A 91 -7.57 -11.98 15.55
CA PRO A 91 -7.31 -12.81 14.38
C PRO A 91 -7.83 -12.08 13.13
N SER A 92 -7.05 -12.07 12.05
CA SER A 92 -7.40 -11.31 10.83
C SER A 92 -8.58 -11.88 10.05
N GLY A 93 -8.93 -13.14 10.28
CA GLY A 93 -10.04 -13.83 9.63
C GLY A 93 -9.65 -14.59 8.36
N GLY A 94 -8.38 -14.60 8.00
CA GLY A 94 -7.81 -15.33 6.87
C GLY A 94 -6.32 -15.53 7.07
N SER A 95 -5.60 -16.01 6.05
CA SER A 95 -4.17 -16.27 6.08
C SER A 95 -3.37 -15.24 5.27
N GLY A 96 -2.25 -14.77 5.82
CA GLY A 96 -1.38 -13.80 5.18
C GLY A 96 -2.07 -12.45 4.93
N PRO A 97 -2.58 -11.76 5.97
CA PRO A 97 -3.17 -10.43 5.79
C PRO A 97 -2.13 -9.45 5.26
N CYS A 98 -2.43 -8.75 4.16
CA CYS A 98 -1.47 -7.90 3.47
C CYS A 98 -1.95 -6.47 3.21
N HIS A 99 -3.23 -6.16 3.47
CA HIS A 99 -3.80 -4.83 3.24
C HIS A 99 -4.95 -4.55 4.19
N LEU A 100 -5.06 -3.28 4.59
CA LEU A 100 -6.14 -2.74 5.43
C LEU A 100 -6.83 -1.57 4.74
N HIS A 101 -8.13 -1.45 4.92
CA HIS A 101 -8.90 -0.29 4.49
C HIS A 101 -10.00 0.02 5.49
N VAL A 102 -10.18 1.29 5.86
CA VAL A 102 -11.30 1.72 6.73
C VAL A 102 -12.39 2.35 5.89
N VAL A 103 -13.63 1.92 6.11
CA VAL A 103 -14.81 2.54 5.55
C VAL A 103 -15.88 2.70 6.64
N GLY A 104 -16.19 3.95 7.00
CA GLY A 104 -17.06 4.22 8.16
C GLY A 104 -16.47 3.66 9.45
N ASP A 105 -17.21 2.78 10.11
CA ASP A 105 -16.85 2.08 11.35
C ASP A 105 -16.40 0.62 11.09
N LEU A 106 -15.89 0.33 9.90
CA LEU A 106 -15.42 -1.00 9.51
C LEU A 106 -13.95 -0.96 9.09
N LEU A 107 -13.19 -1.95 9.54
CA LEU A 107 -11.87 -2.28 9.05
C LEU A 107 -11.98 -3.50 8.13
N LEU A 108 -11.57 -3.33 6.88
CA LEU A 108 -11.49 -4.38 5.88
C LEU A 108 -10.06 -4.90 5.82
N THR A 109 -9.89 -6.21 5.85
CA THR A 109 -8.58 -6.87 5.76
C THR A 109 -8.56 -7.79 4.54
N SER A 110 -7.58 -7.61 3.66
CA SER A 110 -7.36 -8.50 2.51
C SER A 110 -6.24 -9.49 2.82
N HIS A 111 -6.42 -10.74 2.41
CA HIS A 111 -5.51 -11.84 2.71
C HIS A 111 -4.94 -12.44 1.43
N TYR A 112 -3.62 -12.35 1.29
CA TYR A 112 -2.92 -12.95 0.18
C TYR A 112 -2.90 -14.49 0.26
N GLY A 113 -2.79 -15.05 1.46
CA GLY A 113 -2.58 -16.48 1.65
C GLY A 113 -3.77 -17.35 1.21
N ASP A 114 -5.01 -16.87 1.36
CA ASP A 114 -6.23 -17.66 1.08
C ASP A 114 -7.30 -16.91 0.29
N GLY A 115 -7.04 -15.68 -0.14
CA GLY A 115 -7.97 -14.87 -0.92
C GLY A 115 -9.17 -14.31 -0.14
N THR A 116 -9.17 -14.42 1.19
CA THR A 116 -10.25 -13.91 2.03
C THR A 116 -10.23 -12.39 2.15
N VAL A 117 -11.40 -11.75 2.12
CA VAL A 117 -11.61 -10.38 2.61
C VAL A 117 -12.44 -10.45 3.87
N ALA A 118 -11.88 -10.01 5.01
CA ALA A 118 -12.56 -9.98 6.29
C ALA A 118 -13.10 -8.57 6.60
N VAL A 119 -14.23 -8.52 7.33
CA VAL A 119 -14.87 -7.29 7.79
C VAL A 119 -14.90 -7.30 9.31
N HIS A 120 -14.21 -6.34 9.93
CA HIS A 120 -14.17 -6.15 11.38
C HIS A 120 -14.89 -4.84 11.75
N PRO A 121 -15.78 -4.83 12.75
CA PRO A 121 -16.31 -3.58 13.27
C PRO A 121 -15.23 -2.83 14.07
N LEU A 122 -15.21 -1.52 13.97
CA LEU A 122 -14.42 -0.63 14.80
C LEU A 122 -15.34 0.01 15.86
N ALA A 123 -14.94 -0.08 17.11
CA ALA A 123 -15.63 0.62 18.19
C ALA A 123 -15.26 2.12 18.18
N ALA A 124 -16.03 2.93 18.91
CA ALA A 124 -15.82 4.38 18.98
C ALA A 124 -14.45 4.79 19.57
N ASP A 125 -13.81 3.92 20.34
CA ASP A 125 -12.47 4.12 20.88
C ASP A 125 -11.35 3.63 19.93
N GLY A 126 -11.72 3.12 18.75
CA GLY A 126 -10.83 2.59 17.72
C GLY A 126 -10.42 1.13 17.93
N SER A 127 -10.97 0.43 18.93
CA SER A 127 -10.68 -1.00 19.12
C SER A 127 -11.32 -1.84 18.01
N ILE A 128 -10.62 -2.92 17.61
CA ILE A 128 -11.03 -3.85 16.55
C ILE A 128 -11.92 -4.93 17.16
N GLY A 129 -13.12 -5.11 16.63
CA GLY A 129 -14.00 -6.25 16.97
C GLY A 129 -13.64 -7.52 16.21
N GLU A 130 -14.21 -8.64 16.62
CA GLU A 130 -14.11 -9.90 15.88
C GLU A 130 -14.67 -9.74 14.45
N ALA A 131 -14.11 -10.50 13.49
CA ALA A 131 -14.61 -10.49 12.12
C ALA A 131 -16.09 -10.91 12.07
N THR A 132 -16.93 -10.06 11.48
CA THR A 132 -18.37 -10.30 11.33
C THR A 132 -18.73 -10.88 9.98
N GLN A 133 -17.80 -10.84 9.02
CA GLN A 133 -17.97 -11.39 7.70
C GLN A 133 -16.62 -11.79 7.10
N LEU A 134 -16.61 -12.95 6.43
CA LEU A 134 -15.51 -13.44 5.62
C LEU A 134 -16.04 -13.64 4.19
N LEU A 135 -15.43 -12.96 3.22
CA LEU A 135 -15.75 -13.13 1.80
C LEU A 135 -14.63 -13.91 1.15
N THR A 136 -14.98 -14.96 0.46
CA THR A 136 -14.06 -15.80 -0.31
C THR A 136 -14.35 -15.67 -1.79
N ALA A 137 -13.37 -16.01 -2.63
CA ALA A 137 -13.50 -16.14 -4.07
C ALA A 137 -13.18 -17.58 -4.49
N GLU A 138 -13.41 -17.88 -5.76
CA GLU A 138 -13.08 -19.16 -6.38
C GLU A 138 -12.40 -18.89 -7.73
N GLY A 139 -11.53 -19.78 -8.15
CA GLY A 139 -10.80 -19.67 -9.42
C GLY A 139 -9.30 -19.72 -9.23
N SER A 140 -8.59 -19.55 -10.34
CA SER A 140 -7.13 -19.49 -10.41
C SER A 140 -6.74 -18.83 -11.73
N GLY A 141 -5.47 -18.45 -11.88
CA GLY A 141 -4.94 -17.87 -13.11
C GLY A 141 -3.80 -18.71 -13.71
N PRO A 142 -3.19 -18.22 -14.80
CA PRO A 142 -2.19 -18.99 -15.55
C PRO A 142 -0.78 -18.94 -14.95
N ARG A 143 -0.53 -18.08 -13.96
CA ARG A 143 0.80 -17.90 -13.38
C ARG A 143 0.99 -18.79 -12.15
N PRO A 144 2.21 -19.18 -11.79
CA PRO A 144 2.47 -19.96 -10.57
C PRO A 144 1.95 -19.32 -9.28
N GLN A 145 1.88 -17.97 -9.24
CA GLN A 145 1.36 -17.20 -8.12
C GLN A 145 -0.17 -17.11 -8.09
N GLN A 146 -0.86 -17.79 -9.00
CA GLN A 146 -2.32 -17.76 -9.15
C GLN A 146 -2.91 -19.17 -8.99
N ASP A 147 -2.41 -19.94 -8.04
CA ASP A 147 -2.85 -21.30 -7.73
C ASP A 147 -4.22 -21.36 -7.01
N GLY A 148 -4.71 -20.21 -6.57
CA GLY A 148 -6.01 -19.98 -5.94
C GLY A 148 -6.30 -18.47 -5.85
N PRO A 149 -7.39 -18.06 -5.18
CA PRO A 149 -7.66 -16.67 -4.89
C PRO A 149 -6.58 -16.07 -3.97
N HIS A 150 -6.19 -14.82 -4.22
CA HIS A 150 -5.24 -14.05 -3.44
C HIS A 150 -5.73 -12.60 -3.34
N ALA A 151 -6.63 -12.29 -2.38
CA ALA A 151 -7.12 -10.94 -2.18
C ALA A 151 -5.97 -10.03 -1.72
N HIS A 152 -5.66 -8.98 -2.50
CA HIS A 152 -4.49 -8.15 -2.22
C HIS A 152 -4.83 -6.75 -1.71
N ALA A 153 -5.91 -6.14 -2.15
CA ALA A 153 -6.32 -4.81 -1.68
C ALA A 153 -7.83 -4.64 -1.73
N THR A 154 -8.35 -3.77 -0.85
CA THR A 154 -9.72 -3.24 -0.90
C THR A 154 -9.70 -1.72 -0.99
N LEU A 155 -10.66 -1.12 -1.69
CA LEU A 155 -10.77 0.32 -1.87
C LEU A 155 -12.24 0.76 -1.87
N HIS A 156 -12.61 1.70 -0.99
CA HIS A 156 -13.92 2.35 -1.04
C HIS A 156 -13.90 3.48 -2.08
N VAL A 157 -14.78 3.40 -3.06
CA VAL A 157 -14.84 4.34 -4.19
C VAL A 157 -16.02 5.33 -4.11
N GLY A 158 -16.63 5.45 -2.92
CA GLY A 158 -17.81 6.29 -2.71
C GLY A 158 -19.12 5.55 -2.98
N GLY A 159 -20.26 6.19 -2.62
CA GLY A 159 -21.59 5.62 -2.86
C GLY A 159 -21.87 4.26 -2.21
N GLY A 160 -21.10 3.89 -1.18
CA GLY A 160 -21.19 2.57 -0.54
C GLY A 160 -20.67 1.43 -1.43
N ILE A 161 -19.78 1.72 -2.38
CA ILE A 161 -19.13 0.72 -3.23
C ILE A 161 -17.69 0.47 -2.77
N VAL A 162 -17.35 -0.78 -2.61
CA VAL A 162 -15.99 -1.25 -2.29
C VAL A 162 -15.52 -2.18 -3.40
N LEU A 163 -14.32 -1.93 -3.90
CA LEU A 163 -13.62 -2.82 -4.82
C LEU A 163 -12.65 -3.70 -4.03
N SER A 164 -12.49 -4.98 -4.42
CA SER A 164 -11.41 -5.84 -3.92
C SER A 164 -10.66 -6.48 -5.07
N ALA A 165 -9.34 -6.27 -5.12
CA ALA A 165 -8.45 -6.85 -6.11
C ALA A 165 -8.07 -8.27 -5.67
N ASP A 166 -8.28 -9.25 -6.53
CA ASP A 166 -7.90 -10.64 -6.33
C ASP A 166 -6.83 -11.01 -7.37
N LEU A 167 -5.58 -11.01 -6.92
CA LEU A 167 -4.40 -11.30 -7.74
C LEU A 167 -4.47 -12.72 -8.34
N GLY A 168 -4.99 -13.67 -7.57
CA GLY A 168 -5.01 -15.07 -7.96
C GLY A 168 -5.99 -15.40 -9.06
N THR A 169 -7.07 -14.62 -9.20
CA THR A 169 -8.15 -14.90 -10.17
C THR A 169 -8.25 -13.87 -11.30
N ASP A 170 -7.29 -12.94 -11.41
CA ASP A 170 -7.33 -11.85 -12.38
C ASP A 170 -8.66 -11.05 -12.33
N THR A 171 -9.18 -10.82 -11.12
CA THR A 171 -10.51 -10.24 -10.95
C THR A 171 -10.50 -9.08 -9.95
N VAL A 172 -11.24 -8.03 -10.24
CA VAL A 172 -11.64 -7.03 -9.24
C VAL A 172 -13.11 -7.25 -8.92
N HIS A 173 -13.40 -7.69 -7.70
CA HIS A 173 -14.78 -7.86 -7.24
C HIS A 173 -15.37 -6.51 -6.83
N VAL A 174 -16.66 -6.32 -7.11
CA VAL A 174 -17.42 -5.13 -6.76
C VAL A 174 -18.42 -5.47 -5.67
N HIS A 175 -18.36 -4.75 -4.56
CA HIS A 175 -19.23 -4.98 -3.42
C HIS A 175 -20.06 -3.75 -3.10
N ALA A 176 -21.32 -3.96 -2.69
CA ALA A 176 -22.14 -2.93 -2.06
C ALA A 176 -22.02 -3.05 -0.54
N LEU A 177 -21.67 -1.96 0.13
CA LEU A 177 -21.68 -1.86 1.58
C LEU A 177 -23.10 -1.52 2.04
N ARG A 178 -23.72 -2.41 2.80
CA ARG A 178 -25.08 -2.26 3.35
C ARG A 178 -25.16 -2.81 4.76
N GLY A 179 -25.59 -2.01 5.71
CA GLY A 179 -25.78 -2.44 7.10
C GLY A 179 -24.53 -3.09 7.72
N GLY A 180 -23.34 -2.56 7.43
CA GLY A 180 -22.08 -3.09 7.96
C GLY A 180 -21.59 -4.37 7.28
N ARG A 181 -22.15 -4.75 6.11
CA ARG A 181 -21.77 -5.94 5.35
C ARG A 181 -21.48 -5.61 3.90
N LEU A 182 -20.60 -6.40 3.30
CA LEU A 182 -20.27 -6.33 1.87
C LEU A 182 -21.05 -7.40 1.10
N ASP A 183 -21.90 -6.99 0.18
CA ASP A 183 -22.60 -7.88 -0.75
C ASP A 183 -21.90 -7.80 -2.11
N ARG A 184 -21.40 -8.93 -2.64
CA ARG A 184 -20.82 -8.97 -3.98
C ARG A 184 -21.90 -8.72 -5.03
N ILE A 185 -21.78 -7.64 -5.81
CA ILE A 185 -22.79 -7.19 -6.79
C ILE A 185 -22.26 -7.18 -8.22
N GLY A 186 -20.98 -7.39 -8.44
CA GLY A 186 -20.34 -7.40 -9.75
C GLY A 186 -18.88 -7.82 -9.69
N ALA A 187 -18.26 -7.86 -10.86
CA ALA A 187 -16.83 -8.13 -11.00
C ALA A 187 -16.31 -7.53 -12.32
N VAL A 188 -15.02 -7.22 -12.35
CA VAL A 188 -14.26 -6.83 -13.54
C VAL A 188 -13.21 -7.89 -13.78
N ALA A 189 -13.31 -8.61 -14.88
CA ALA A 189 -12.25 -9.52 -15.32
C ALA A 189 -11.13 -8.73 -16.02
N LEU A 190 -9.89 -9.08 -15.68
CA LEU A 190 -8.69 -8.55 -16.29
C LEU A 190 -8.09 -9.58 -17.26
N PRO A 191 -7.15 -9.18 -18.13
CA PRO A 191 -6.40 -10.14 -18.94
C PRO A 191 -5.76 -11.23 -18.07
N ALA A 192 -5.75 -12.46 -18.57
CA ALA A 192 -5.19 -13.59 -17.83
C ALA A 192 -3.69 -13.40 -17.55
N GLY A 193 -3.30 -13.54 -16.27
CA GLY A 193 -1.94 -13.34 -15.80
C GLY A 193 -1.58 -11.90 -15.42
N THR A 194 -2.56 -11.01 -15.29
CA THR A 194 -2.38 -9.63 -14.81
C THR A 194 -2.02 -9.60 -13.32
N GLY A 195 -2.72 -10.35 -12.49
CA GLY A 195 -2.53 -10.31 -11.03
C GLY A 195 -2.83 -8.95 -10.42
N PRO A 196 -4.12 -8.52 -10.34
CA PRO A 196 -4.49 -7.22 -9.78
C PRO A 196 -4.06 -7.12 -8.30
N ARG A 197 -3.38 -6.01 -7.97
CA ARG A 197 -2.71 -5.86 -6.68
C ARG A 197 -3.20 -4.66 -5.89
N HIS A 198 -2.65 -3.49 -6.13
CA HIS A 198 -2.94 -2.26 -5.39
C HIS A 198 -3.72 -1.27 -6.25
N MET A 199 -4.50 -0.41 -5.59
CA MET A 199 -5.42 0.52 -6.25
C MET A 199 -5.28 1.93 -5.69
N ALA A 200 -5.43 2.95 -6.56
CA ALA A 200 -5.50 4.35 -6.17
C ALA A 200 -6.77 4.99 -6.77
N LEU A 201 -7.54 5.70 -5.94
CA LEU A 201 -8.74 6.43 -6.36
C LEU A 201 -8.36 7.84 -6.83
N LEU A 202 -8.77 8.22 -8.02
CA LEU A 202 -8.63 9.57 -8.54
C LEU A 202 -9.86 10.43 -8.16
N SER A 203 -9.68 11.75 -8.12
CA SER A 203 -10.75 12.72 -7.85
C SER A 203 -11.89 12.64 -8.88
N SER A 204 -11.59 12.17 -10.09
CA SER A 204 -12.58 11.89 -11.14
C SER A 204 -13.49 10.68 -10.84
N GLY A 205 -13.21 9.90 -9.80
CA GLY A 205 -13.87 8.63 -9.50
C GLY A 205 -13.31 7.43 -10.27
N ARG A 206 -12.33 7.62 -11.16
CA ARG A 206 -11.58 6.51 -11.77
C ARG A 206 -10.66 5.87 -10.75
N VAL A 207 -10.36 4.59 -10.95
CA VAL A 207 -9.43 3.84 -10.09
C VAL A 207 -8.26 3.37 -10.93
N LEU A 208 -7.04 3.70 -10.53
CA LEU A 208 -5.84 3.08 -11.05
C LEU A 208 -5.62 1.75 -10.34
N LEU A 209 -5.26 0.72 -11.10
CA LEU A 209 -5.03 -0.64 -10.62
C LEU A 209 -3.73 -1.18 -11.21
N VAL A 210 -2.84 -1.64 -10.35
CA VAL A 210 -1.59 -2.28 -10.76
C VAL A 210 -1.83 -3.76 -11.04
N GLY A 211 -1.34 -4.24 -12.20
CA GLY A 211 -1.15 -5.64 -12.51
C GLY A 211 0.25 -6.07 -12.06
N GLU A 212 0.32 -6.84 -10.97
CA GLU A 212 1.60 -7.25 -10.39
C GLU A 212 2.39 -8.15 -11.33
N LEU A 213 1.72 -9.12 -11.96
CA LEU A 213 2.37 -10.23 -12.64
C LEU A 213 2.72 -9.95 -14.11
N ASP A 214 2.16 -8.89 -14.68
CA ASP A 214 2.42 -8.46 -16.05
C ASP A 214 3.00 -7.05 -16.18
N GLY A 215 3.19 -6.35 -15.04
CA GLY A 215 3.78 -5.01 -15.01
C GLY A 215 2.93 -3.95 -15.71
N THR A 216 1.59 -4.08 -15.64
CA THR A 216 0.65 -3.15 -16.25
C THR A 216 0.01 -2.20 -15.24
N LEU A 217 -0.49 -1.06 -15.74
CA LEU A 217 -1.37 -0.15 -15.04
C LEU A 217 -2.69 -0.04 -15.81
N HIS A 218 -3.79 -0.26 -15.11
CA HIS A 218 -5.14 -0.16 -15.65
C HIS A 218 -5.87 1.03 -15.03
N ALA A 219 -6.71 1.71 -15.82
CA ALA A 219 -7.71 2.63 -15.32
C ALA A 219 -9.08 1.95 -15.36
N LEU A 220 -9.72 1.82 -14.19
CA LEU A 220 -11.08 1.32 -14.08
C LEU A 220 -12.04 2.51 -13.97
N GLU A 221 -13.20 2.39 -14.59
CA GLU A 221 -14.29 3.34 -14.43
C GLU A 221 -15.62 2.62 -14.26
N GLY A 222 -16.53 3.22 -13.52
CA GLY A 222 -17.84 2.62 -13.30
C GLY A 222 -18.66 3.31 -12.23
N ALA A 223 -19.83 2.74 -11.96
CA ALA A 223 -20.72 3.14 -10.89
C ALA A 223 -21.57 1.96 -10.44
N GLY A 224 -21.93 1.93 -9.14
CA GLY A 224 -22.67 0.80 -8.58
C GLY A 224 -21.97 -0.52 -8.86
N GLY A 225 -22.70 -1.51 -9.35
CA GLY A 225 -22.16 -2.83 -9.70
C GLY A 225 -21.50 -2.93 -11.07
N SER A 226 -21.53 -1.87 -11.87
CA SER A 226 -21.06 -1.86 -13.27
C SER A 226 -19.72 -1.14 -13.37
N TRP A 227 -18.64 -1.90 -13.44
CA TRP A 227 -17.26 -1.40 -13.59
C TRP A 227 -16.59 -2.08 -14.79
N ARG A 228 -15.64 -1.39 -15.42
CA ARG A 228 -14.87 -1.92 -16.55
C ARG A 228 -13.46 -1.33 -16.61
N VAL A 229 -12.58 -2.00 -17.31
CA VAL A 229 -11.29 -1.42 -17.71
C VAL A 229 -11.54 -0.38 -18.80
N ALA A 230 -11.14 0.87 -18.57
CA ALA A 230 -11.27 1.98 -19.53
C ALA A 230 -9.99 2.21 -20.32
N ALA A 231 -8.82 2.03 -19.68
CA ALA A 231 -7.51 2.16 -20.30
C ALA A 231 -6.52 1.17 -19.66
N SER A 232 -5.47 0.82 -20.40
CA SER A 232 -4.39 -0.03 -19.91
C SER A 232 -3.08 0.35 -20.61
N THR A 233 -1.98 0.27 -19.87
CA THR A 233 -0.63 0.45 -20.44
C THR A 233 0.38 -0.39 -19.67
N ALA A 234 1.53 -0.70 -20.26
CA ALA A 234 2.68 -1.18 -19.51
C ALA A 234 3.18 -0.05 -18.57
N CYS A 235 3.61 -0.37 -17.36
CA CYS A 235 4.15 0.63 -16.43
C CYS A 235 5.42 1.30 -16.97
N ALA A 236 6.26 0.55 -17.68
CA ALA A 236 7.50 1.05 -18.29
C ALA A 236 7.48 0.90 -19.80
N ALA A 237 8.07 1.87 -20.53
CA ALA A 237 8.19 1.84 -21.99
C ALA A 237 9.00 0.62 -22.50
N VAL A 238 9.94 0.15 -21.67
CA VAL A 238 10.69 -1.09 -21.89
C VAL A 238 10.42 -2.01 -20.71
N PRO A 239 9.43 -2.91 -20.82
CA PRO A 239 9.11 -3.87 -19.77
C PRO A 239 10.27 -4.85 -19.53
N ASP A 240 10.48 -5.24 -18.27
CA ASP A 240 11.37 -6.32 -17.87
C ASP A 240 10.51 -7.52 -17.43
N ALA A 241 10.78 -8.69 -17.99
CA ALA A 241 10.01 -9.90 -17.66
C ALA A 241 10.15 -10.36 -16.19
N ARG A 242 11.13 -9.81 -15.45
CA ARG A 242 11.31 -10.04 -14.02
C ARG A 242 10.45 -9.12 -13.17
N ASP A 243 9.86 -8.07 -13.76
CA ASP A 243 9.13 -7.07 -13.01
C ASP A 243 7.88 -7.67 -12.35
N SER A 244 7.74 -7.30 -11.09
CA SER A 244 6.57 -7.55 -10.28
C SER A 244 6.16 -6.19 -9.71
N ALA A 245 5.12 -5.58 -10.31
CA ALA A 245 4.68 -4.26 -9.92
C ALA A 245 4.05 -4.29 -8.52
N ALA A 246 4.26 -3.25 -7.71
CA ALA A 246 3.86 -3.26 -6.31
C ALA A 246 2.86 -2.16 -5.96
N GLU A 247 3.37 -1.05 -5.45
CA GLU A 247 2.58 0.11 -5.04
C GLU A 247 2.25 1.00 -6.24
N VAL A 248 1.13 1.72 -6.15
CA VAL A 248 0.82 2.86 -7.01
C VAL A 248 0.45 4.08 -6.18
N GLN A 249 1.18 5.17 -6.37
CA GLN A 249 0.88 6.48 -5.80
C GLN A 249 0.69 7.49 -6.93
N VAL A 250 -0.15 8.50 -6.69
CA VAL A 250 -0.51 9.50 -7.68
C VAL A 250 0.01 10.87 -7.24
N SER A 251 0.53 11.66 -8.18
CA SER A 251 0.90 13.05 -7.91
C SER A 251 -0.30 13.88 -7.44
N ALA A 252 -0.06 14.95 -6.68
CA ALA A 252 -1.12 15.78 -6.12
C ALA A 252 -2.05 16.41 -7.19
N ASP A 253 -1.52 16.63 -8.39
CA ASP A 253 -2.29 17.12 -9.56
C ASP A 253 -2.93 16.00 -10.39
N GLU A 254 -2.78 14.76 -9.97
CA GLU A 254 -3.28 13.52 -10.62
C GLU A 254 -2.84 13.32 -12.08
N ARG A 255 -1.71 13.93 -12.48
CA ARG A 255 -1.19 13.81 -13.85
C ARG A 255 -0.17 12.69 -14.00
N LEU A 256 0.38 12.18 -12.90
CA LEU A 256 1.39 11.13 -12.89
C LEU A 256 1.02 10.05 -11.87
N ALA A 257 1.22 8.80 -12.26
CA ALA A 257 1.23 7.66 -11.36
C ALA A 257 2.65 7.11 -11.25
N TYR A 258 3.10 6.83 -10.03
CA TYR A 258 4.38 6.19 -9.74
C TYR A 258 4.11 4.74 -9.36
N VAL A 259 4.86 3.81 -9.95
CA VAL A 259 4.70 2.37 -9.74
C VAL A 259 6.05 1.74 -9.41
N GLY A 260 6.13 1.04 -8.27
CA GLY A 260 7.33 0.27 -7.91
C GLY A 260 7.45 -1.01 -8.73
N LEU A 261 8.59 -1.23 -9.38
CA LEU A 261 8.92 -2.42 -10.19
C LEU A 261 10.01 -3.23 -9.48
N ARG A 262 9.63 -4.30 -8.80
CA ARG A 262 10.50 -5.05 -7.88
C ARG A 262 11.57 -5.92 -8.57
N GLY A 263 11.37 -6.28 -9.82
CA GLY A 263 12.34 -7.13 -10.54
C GLY A 263 13.48 -6.39 -11.19
N SER A 264 13.22 -5.15 -11.65
CA SER A 264 14.21 -4.25 -12.25
C SER A 264 14.69 -3.15 -11.31
N ASP A 265 14.20 -3.13 -10.07
CA ASP A 265 14.56 -2.15 -9.04
C ASP A 265 14.35 -0.69 -9.49
N ARG A 266 13.19 -0.43 -10.14
CA ARG A 266 12.86 0.88 -10.68
C ARG A 266 11.54 1.42 -10.12
N ILE A 267 11.38 2.73 -10.19
CA ILE A 267 10.08 3.41 -10.12
C ILE A 267 9.70 3.81 -11.54
N ALA A 268 8.61 3.25 -12.04
CA ALA A 268 8.00 3.69 -13.29
C ALA A 268 7.10 4.89 -13.07
N VAL A 269 7.08 5.82 -14.04
CA VAL A 269 6.22 6.99 -14.05
C VAL A 269 5.30 6.89 -15.26
N VAL A 270 4.00 6.88 -15.01
CA VAL A 270 2.96 6.78 -16.03
C VAL A 270 2.17 8.09 -16.05
N GLY A 271 2.06 8.71 -17.20
CA GLY A 271 1.22 9.89 -17.41
C GLY A 271 -0.25 9.53 -17.44
N ILE A 272 -1.07 10.38 -16.84
CA ILE A 272 -2.53 10.29 -16.80
C ILE A 272 -3.07 11.51 -17.54
N ALA A 273 -3.68 11.30 -18.70
CA ALA A 273 -4.29 12.37 -19.49
C ALA A 273 -5.71 12.73 -18.96
N ASP A 274 -6.19 13.93 -19.28
CA ASP A 274 -7.52 14.40 -18.84
C ASP A 274 -8.67 13.49 -19.31
N ASP A 275 -8.52 12.85 -20.46
CA ASP A 275 -9.48 11.86 -20.97
C ASP A 275 -9.33 10.48 -20.30
N GLY A 276 -8.29 10.30 -19.47
CA GLY A 276 -7.96 9.08 -18.73
C GLY A 276 -7.07 8.11 -19.50
N ALA A 277 -6.52 8.51 -20.66
CA ALA A 277 -5.50 7.70 -21.33
C ALA A 277 -4.24 7.62 -20.45
N LEU A 278 -3.59 6.46 -20.48
CA LEU A 278 -2.37 6.17 -19.74
C LEU A 278 -1.21 5.98 -20.70
N ALA A 279 -0.04 6.54 -20.38
CA ALA A 279 1.17 6.36 -21.17
C ALA A 279 2.42 6.34 -20.29
N PRO A 280 3.38 5.41 -20.49
CA PRO A 280 4.65 5.44 -19.77
C PRO A 280 5.43 6.70 -20.14
N VAL A 281 5.93 7.42 -19.12
CA VAL A 281 6.70 8.66 -19.27
C VAL A 281 8.18 8.41 -19.04
N ALA A 282 8.51 7.74 -17.92
CA ALA A 282 9.88 7.48 -17.51
C ALA A 282 9.95 6.25 -16.60
N ALA A 283 11.16 5.78 -16.35
CA ALA A 283 11.48 4.90 -15.24
C ALA A 283 12.88 5.24 -14.74
N PHE A 284 13.09 5.23 -13.43
CA PHE A 284 14.36 5.54 -12.80
C PHE A 284 14.69 4.54 -11.70
N ASP A 285 15.96 4.43 -11.35
CA ASP A 285 16.45 3.55 -10.27
C ASP A 285 15.80 3.89 -8.94
N CYS A 286 15.35 2.90 -8.19
CA CYS A 286 14.64 3.10 -6.92
C CYS A 286 15.56 3.48 -5.74
N GLY A 287 16.87 3.56 -5.95
CA GLY A 287 17.87 3.86 -4.92
C GLY A 287 18.11 2.70 -3.94
N GLY A 288 17.80 1.48 -4.34
CA GLY A 288 17.96 0.26 -3.56
C GLY A 288 17.47 -0.96 -4.32
N GLU A 289 16.93 -1.95 -3.60
CA GLU A 289 16.44 -3.20 -4.19
C GLU A 289 15.03 -3.53 -3.70
N THR A 290 14.19 -4.04 -4.60
CA THR A 290 12.82 -4.50 -4.31
C THR A 290 11.93 -3.36 -3.77
N PRO A 291 11.60 -2.32 -4.57
CA PRO A 291 10.74 -1.20 -4.16
C PRO A 291 9.31 -1.68 -3.94
N ARG A 292 8.97 -2.06 -2.69
CA ARG A 292 7.67 -2.64 -2.35
C ARG A 292 6.57 -1.61 -2.13
N HIS A 293 6.92 -0.49 -1.51
CA HIS A 293 6.02 0.63 -1.25
C HIS A 293 6.75 1.95 -1.46
N HIS A 294 6.00 2.99 -1.73
CA HIS A 294 6.52 4.35 -1.74
C HIS A 294 5.44 5.33 -1.30
N ALA A 295 5.85 6.49 -0.81
CA ALA A 295 4.95 7.55 -0.39
C ALA A 295 5.44 8.88 -0.96
N ILE A 296 4.49 9.71 -1.41
CA ILE A 296 4.75 11.08 -1.85
C ILE A 296 4.36 12.01 -0.70
N VAL A 297 5.32 12.82 -0.26
CA VAL A 297 5.11 13.86 0.75
C VAL A 297 5.70 15.15 0.19
N ASP A 298 4.85 16.14 -0.02
CA ASP A 298 5.20 17.40 -0.68
C ASP A 298 5.91 17.17 -2.04
N ASP A 299 7.15 17.65 -2.20
CA ASP A 299 7.98 17.48 -3.39
C ASP A 299 8.91 16.24 -3.31
N ARG A 300 8.63 15.29 -2.41
CA ARG A 300 9.49 14.14 -2.20
C ARG A 300 8.77 12.81 -2.41
N LEU A 301 9.50 11.90 -3.05
CA LEU A 301 9.13 10.49 -3.15
C LEU A 301 10.06 9.69 -2.25
N HIS A 302 9.49 9.02 -1.25
CA HIS A 302 10.19 8.10 -0.36
C HIS A 302 9.89 6.67 -0.78
N VAL A 303 10.92 5.86 -1.02
CA VAL A 303 10.78 4.48 -1.53
C VAL A 303 11.29 3.49 -0.49
N ALA A 304 10.42 2.58 -0.05
CA ALA A 304 10.77 1.46 0.81
C ALA A 304 11.34 0.32 -0.05
N ASN A 305 12.64 0.16 0.02
CA ASN A 305 13.41 -0.85 -0.69
C ASN A 305 13.60 -2.08 0.21
N GLN A 306 12.65 -3.01 0.16
CA GLN A 306 12.60 -4.19 1.04
C GLN A 306 13.87 -5.04 0.93
N GLY A 307 14.38 -5.27 -0.29
CA GLY A 307 15.51 -6.15 -0.56
C GLY A 307 16.83 -5.62 0.00
N SER A 308 17.09 -4.33 -0.18
CA SER A 308 18.30 -3.67 0.36
C SER A 308 18.18 -3.24 1.82
N GLY A 309 16.97 -3.28 2.42
CA GLY A 309 16.77 -2.81 3.80
C GLY A 309 17.00 -1.30 3.92
N THR A 310 16.48 -0.53 2.98
CA THR A 310 16.70 0.93 2.93
C THR A 310 15.42 1.69 2.59
N VAL A 311 15.39 2.97 2.96
CA VAL A 311 14.46 3.96 2.39
C VAL A 311 15.25 4.99 1.62
N ALA A 312 14.90 5.17 0.34
CA ALA A 312 15.48 6.16 -0.55
C ALA A 312 14.53 7.35 -0.69
N SER A 313 15.04 8.59 -0.57
CA SER A 313 14.27 9.83 -0.65
C SER A 313 14.71 10.64 -1.86
N PHE A 314 13.82 10.81 -2.82
CA PHE A 314 14.05 11.58 -4.04
C PHE A 314 13.35 12.93 -3.93
N ARG A 315 14.03 13.99 -4.33
CA ARG A 315 13.39 15.27 -4.59
C ARG A 315 12.86 15.27 -6.02
N LEU A 316 11.56 15.54 -6.18
CA LEU A 316 10.91 15.59 -7.48
C LEU A 316 10.93 17.03 -8.04
N ASP A 317 11.17 17.17 -9.33
CA ASP A 317 10.97 18.40 -10.06
C ASP A 317 9.46 18.67 -10.20
N PRO A 318 8.95 19.82 -9.75
CA PRO A 318 7.51 20.08 -9.76
C PRO A 318 6.91 20.21 -11.17
N ALA A 319 7.73 20.45 -12.20
CA ALA A 319 7.25 20.57 -13.57
C ALA A 319 7.18 19.21 -14.29
N THR A 320 8.11 18.29 -13.97
CA THR A 320 8.23 16.99 -14.65
C THR A 320 7.84 15.81 -13.79
N GLY A 321 7.79 15.96 -12.46
CA GLY A 321 7.58 14.86 -11.51
C GLY A 321 8.74 13.85 -11.44
N LEU A 322 9.89 14.17 -12.04
CA LEU A 322 11.04 13.28 -12.06
C LEU A 322 12.09 13.70 -11.02
N PRO A 323 12.93 12.77 -10.54
CA PRO A 323 14.00 13.08 -9.62
C PRO A 323 14.98 14.12 -10.17
N THR A 324 15.34 15.12 -9.34
CA THR A 324 16.29 16.18 -9.70
C THR A 324 17.75 15.80 -9.42
N ALA A 325 17.98 14.80 -8.59
CA ALA A 325 19.30 14.33 -8.17
C ALA A 325 19.22 12.87 -7.67
N ALA A 326 20.38 12.29 -7.34
CA ALA A 326 20.47 11.01 -6.65
C ALA A 326 19.75 11.10 -5.29
N PRO A 327 19.13 10.00 -4.80
CA PRO A 327 18.39 9.99 -3.55
C PRO A 327 19.31 10.08 -2.33
N ALA A 328 18.79 10.63 -1.24
CA ALA A 328 19.31 10.34 0.10
C ALA A 328 18.81 8.97 0.53
N VAL A 329 19.69 8.12 1.08
CA VAL A 329 19.35 6.74 1.46
C VAL A 329 19.67 6.52 2.92
N ILE A 330 18.70 5.96 3.65
CA ILE A 330 18.85 5.56 5.05
C ILE A 330 18.62 4.06 5.22
N ALA A 331 19.25 3.44 6.19
CA ALA A 331 18.99 2.05 6.54
C ALA A 331 17.70 1.94 7.36
N VAL A 332 16.77 1.11 6.89
CA VAL A 332 15.53 0.73 7.59
C VAL A 332 15.33 -0.76 7.37
N PRO A 333 15.36 -1.58 8.41
CA PRO A 333 15.36 -3.03 8.23
C PRO A 333 14.08 -3.56 7.56
N SER A 334 14.22 -4.25 6.42
CA SER A 334 13.16 -4.90 5.63
C SER A 334 11.87 -4.08 5.48
N PRO A 335 11.92 -2.79 5.04
CA PRO A 335 10.75 -1.92 5.01
C PRO A 335 9.79 -2.38 3.89
N THR A 336 8.51 -2.49 4.20
CA THR A 336 7.46 -2.91 3.26
C THR A 336 6.37 -1.87 3.07
N TYR A 337 6.27 -0.89 3.98
CA TYR A 337 5.28 0.16 3.97
C TYR A 337 5.82 1.45 4.59
N LEU A 338 5.41 2.58 4.05
CA LEU A 338 5.66 3.92 4.60
C LEU A 338 4.33 4.60 4.86
N LEU A 339 4.10 5.03 6.10
CA LEU A 339 2.91 5.76 6.51
C LEU A 339 3.29 7.18 6.94
N PRO A 340 3.12 8.19 6.08
CA PRO A 340 3.31 9.58 6.46
C PRO A 340 2.33 10.00 7.55
N LEU A 341 2.78 10.88 8.45
CA LEU A 341 1.94 11.53 9.45
C LEU A 341 1.42 12.84 8.86
N ALA A 342 0.10 12.97 8.75
CA ALA A 342 -0.58 14.19 8.34
C ALA A 342 -0.65 15.18 9.50
#